data_0eba980cdedfd61f59b302b7ab694aac
#
_entry.id   0eba980cdedfd61f59b302b7ab694aac
#
_cell.length_a   1.000
_cell.length_b   1.000
_cell.length_c   1.000
_cell.angle_alpha   90.00
_cell.angle_beta   90.00
_cell.angle_gamma   90.00
#
_symmetry.space_group_name_H-M   'P 1'
#
loop_
_entity.id
_entity.type
_entity.pdbx_description
1 polymer ?
#
loop_
_entity_poly.entity_id
_entity_poly.type
_entity_poly.pdbx_seq_one_letter_code
_entity_poly.pdbx_strand_id
1 'polypeptide(L)'
;MLNGRSRYDNIMNNGCFITKEIDWATQVIVARLNQYFKHTEFDFNSIIPPELNQGQGAYCDYVCRHNLKSEDRLCLVLAVIPILKPQLFDCFNVKNSNTDQRFVEFGCVERDGGSGVLPTLNTLLFILVGDDVEKKIQLTNYFASRDILNKNVLFPDSVLSPTDEFISEVLFEKRYAPAFSTTFPARKITTTR
;
A
#
# COMPACT_ATOMS: atom_id res chain seq x y z
N MET A 1 28.11 21.92 15.43
CA MET A 1 28.40 20.72 14.63
C MET A 1 27.72 19.42 15.11
N LEU A 2 26.65 19.49 15.92
CA LEU A 2 25.93 18.33 16.45
C LEU A 2 24.69 17.91 15.63
N ASN A 3 24.27 18.72 14.64
CA ASN A 3 23.03 18.48 13.90
C ASN A 3 23.08 17.45 12.75
N GLY A 4 24.27 17.04 12.31
CA GLY A 4 24.41 16.14 11.17
C GLY A 4 24.20 14.65 11.52
N ARG A 5 24.71 14.20 12.67
CA ARG A 5 24.58 12.81 13.12
C ARG A 5 23.14 12.45 13.47
N SER A 6 22.46 13.28 14.26
CA SER A 6 21.07 13.06 14.68
C SER A 6 20.11 12.96 13.48
N ARG A 7 20.38 13.70 12.40
CA ARG A 7 19.55 13.71 11.20
C ARG A 7 19.76 12.49 10.32
N TYR A 8 21.02 12.06 10.16
CA TYR A 8 21.34 10.84 9.41
C TYR A 8 20.75 9.60 10.11
N ASP A 9 20.82 9.57 11.43
CA ASP A 9 20.24 8.50 12.25
C ASP A 9 18.71 8.44 12.10
N ASN A 10 18.02 9.58 12.02
CA ASN A 10 16.58 9.62 11.79
C ASN A 10 16.16 9.09 10.42
N ILE A 11 16.91 9.45 9.35
CA ILE A 11 16.63 8.94 7.99
C ILE A 11 16.85 7.43 7.93
N MET A 12 17.93 6.93 8.51
CA MET A 12 18.23 5.49 8.58
C MET A 12 17.15 4.75 9.39
N ASN A 13 16.73 5.33 10.50
CA ASN A 13 15.63 4.77 11.31
C ASN A 13 14.32 4.73 10.54
N ASN A 14 13.97 5.81 9.84
CA ASN A 14 12.73 5.86 9.03
C ASN A 14 12.69 4.75 7.98
N GLY A 15 13.80 4.57 7.22
CA GLY A 15 13.92 3.49 6.25
C GLY A 15 13.80 2.10 6.88
N CYS A 16 14.39 1.89 8.07
CA CYS A 16 14.27 0.64 8.80
C CYS A 16 12.82 0.32 9.18
N PHE A 17 12.06 1.31 9.67
CA PHE A 17 10.66 1.09 10.03
C PHE A 17 9.75 0.87 8.82
N ILE A 18 9.97 1.59 7.73
CA ILE A 18 9.25 1.36 6.47
C ILE A 18 9.53 -0.06 5.95
N THR A 19 10.78 -0.54 6.06
CA THR A 19 11.12 -1.92 5.70
C THR A 19 10.34 -2.93 6.53
N LYS A 20 10.25 -2.75 7.85
CA LYS A 20 9.46 -3.63 8.73
C LYS A 20 7.97 -3.62 8.37
N GLU A 21 7.43 -2.46 8.00
CA GLU A 21 6.04 -2.35 7.52
C GLU A 21 5.82 -3.13 6.22
N ILE A 22 6.75 -3.02 5.27
CA ILE A 22 6.70 -3.78 4.01
C ILE A 22 6.82 -5.28 4.29
N ASP A 23 7.68 -5.70 5.20
CA ASP A 23 7.83 -7.11 5.57
C ASP A 23 6.58 -7.65 6.26
N TRP A 24 5.93 -6.85 7.13
CA TRP A 24 4.63 -7.19 7.71
C TRP A 24 3.55 -7.32 6.63
N ALA A 25 3.42 -6.33 5.75
CA ALA A 25 2.46 -6.37 4.64
C ALA A 25 2.70 -7.60 3.74
N THR A 26 3.96 -7.95 3.51
CA THR A 26 4.34 -9.16 2.75
C THR A 26 3.80 -10.43 3.42
N GLN A 27 3.93 -10.55 4.75
CA GLN A 27 3.40 -11.70 5.50
C GLN A 27 1.87 -11.78 5.37
N VAL A 28 1.17 -10.64 5.48
CA VAL A 28 -0.28 -10.56 5.30
C VAL A 28 -0.69 -10.99 3.89
N ILE A 29 -0.01 -10.49 2.85
CA ILE A 29 -0.27 -10.85 1.45
C ILE A 29 -0.07 -12.35 1.24
N VAL A 30 1.06 -12.91 1.69
CA VAL A 30 1.37 -14.33 1.55
C VAL A 30 0.35 -15.20 2.26
N ALA A 31 -0.06 -14.83 3.47
CA ALA A 31 -1.08 -15.56 4.23
C ALA A 31 -2.43 -15.55 3.49
N ARG A 32 -2.86 -14.40 2.95
CA ARG A 32 -4.09 -14.30 2.14
C ARG A 32 -4.02 -15.14 0.87
N LEU A 33 -2.92 -15.12 0.16
CA LEU A 33 -2.73 -15.94 -1.04
C LEU A 33 -2.69 -17.44 -0.71
N ASN A 34 -2.09 -17.84 0.41
CA ASN A 34 -2.14 -19.23 0.87
C ASN A 34 -3.58 -19.66 1.23
N GLN A 35 -4.35 -18.78 1.88
CA GLN A 35 -5.77 -19.06 2.10
C GLN A 35 -6.51 -19.25 0.77
N TYR A 36 -6.30 -18.36 -0.19
CA TYR A 36 -6.98 -18.41 -1.48
C TYR A 36 -6.63 -19.69 -2.27
N PHE A 37 -5.33 -20.02 -2.41
CA PHE A 37 -4.88 -21.14 -3.24
C PHE A 37 -4.83 -22.48 -2.52
N LYS A 38 -4.60 -22.49 -1.20
CA LYS A 38 -4.35 -23.70 -0.42
C LYS A 38 -5.42 -23.97 0.63
N HIS A 39 -6.43 -23.10 0.72
CA HIS A 39 -7.52 -23.19 1.70
C HIS A 39 -7.05 -23.26 3.16
N THR A 40 -5.92 -22.59 3.46
CA THR A 40 -5.45 -22.45 4.85
C THR A 40 -6.30 -21.43 5.59
N GLU A 41 -6.40 -21.56 6.91
CA GLU A 41 -7.03 -20.52 7.72
C GLU A 41 -6.18 -19.24 7.74
N PHE A 42 -6.85 -18.09 7.67
CA PHE A 42 -6.21 -16.80 7.81
C PHE A 42 -7.16 -15.78 8.46
N ASP A 43 -6.66 -15.13 9.51
CA ASP A 43 -7.24 -13.93 10.10
C ASP A 43 -6.21 -12.80 10.04
N PHE A 44 -6.60 -11.67 9.46
CA PHE A 44 -5.76 -10.48 9.33
C PHE A 44 -5.20 -10.03 10.69
N ASN A 45 -6.01 -10.10 11.74
CA ASN A 45 -5.61 -9.67 13.08
C ASN A 45 -4.59 -10.60 13.75
N SER A 46 -4.35 -11.80 13.20
CA SER A 46 -3.34 -12.72 13.72
C SER A 46 -1.90 -12.32 13.38
N ILE A 47 -1.71 -11.48 12.35
CA ILE A 47 -0.40 -10.99 11.93
C ILE A 47 -0.24 -9.55 12.44
N ILE A 48 0.40 -9.42 13.59
CA ILE A 48 0.54 -8.15 14.29
C ILE A 48 1.53 -7.24 13.56
N PRO A 49 1.16 -5.97 13.24
CA PRO A 49 2.07 -5.01 12.64
C PRO A 49 3.21 -4.65 13.60
N PRO A 50 4.37 -4.18 13.08
CA PRO A 50 5.49 -3.76 13.91
C PRO A 50 5.06 -2.65 14.87
N GLU A 51 5.63 -2.70 16.09
CA GLU A 51 5.45 -1.63 17.06
C GLU A 51 6.18 -0.37 16.58
N LEU A 52 5.47 0.77 16.61
CA LEU A 52 5.99 2.07 16.19
C LEU A 52 5.82 3.06 17.34
N ASN A 53 6.89 3.79 17.66
CA ASN A 53 6.88 4.78 18.73
C ASN A 53 7.24 6.16 18.18
N GLN A 54 6.70 7.21 18.81
CA GLN A 54 7.02 8.59 18.48
C GLN A 54 8.52 8.87 18.62
N GLY A 55 9.08 9.70 17.73
CA GLY A 55 10.50 10.04 17.73
C GLY A 55 11.43 9.04 17.04
N GLN A 56 10.89 7.97 16.44
CA GLN A 56 11.67 6.95 15.75
C GLN A 56 11.84 7.19 14.24
N GLY A 57 11.20 8.23 13.70
CA GLY A 57 11.25 8.61 12.29
C GLY A 57 9.94 9.22 11.82
N ALA A 58 9.96 9.89 10.67
CA ALA A 58 8.80 10.61 10.15
C ALA A 58 7.57 9.70 9.93
N TYR A 59 7.78 8.48 9.46
CA TYR A 59 6.71 7.50 9.29
C TYR A 59 6.10 7.07 10.62
N CYS A 60 6.95 6.78 11.62
CA CYS A 60 6.48 6.41 12.96
C CYS A 60 5.67 7.54 13.59
N ASP A 61 6.19 8.78 13.51
CA ASP A 61 5.51 9.97 14.01
C ASP A 61 4.17 10.20 13.31
N TYR A 62 4.12 9.95 12.01
CA TYR A 62 2.90 10.06 11.22
C TYR A 62 1.84 9.05 11.70
N VAL A 63 2.20 7.77 11.80
CA VAL A 63 1.31 6.69 12.26
C VAL A 63 0.79 6.97 13.66
N CYS A 64 1.68 7.35 14.60
CA CYS A 64 1.31 7.63 15.98
C CYS A 64 0.42 8.87 16.10
N ARG A 65 0.76 9.97 15.41
CA ARG A 65 0.00 11.23 15.44
C ARG A 65 -1.44 11.06 14.96
N HIS A 66 -1.65 10.23 13.94
CA HIS A 66 -2.96 10.01 13.35
C HIS A 66 -3.67 8.77 13.90
N ASN A 67 -3.08 8.11 14.89
CA ASN A 67 -3.60 6.88 15.52
C ASN A 67 -4.09 5.88 14.45
N LEU A 68 -3.20 5.55 13.50
CA LEU A 68 -3.54 4.69 12.38
C LEU A 68 -3.65 3.24 12.84
N LYS A 69 -4.76 2.60 12.49
CA LYS A 69 -5.01 1.18 12.73
C LYS A 69 -4.25 0.32 11.72
N SER A 70 -4.24 -0.98 11.94
CA SER A 70 -3.57 -1.94 11.04
C SER A 70 -4.08 -1.86 9.61
N GLU A 71 -5.39 -1.68 9.43
CA GLU A 71 -6.02 -1.52 8.10
C GLU A 71 -5.55 -0.26 7.39
N ASP A 72 -5.46 0.87 8.13
CA ASP A 72 -4.96 2.15 7.60
C ASP A 72 -3.49 2.03 7.19
N ARG A 73 -2.67 1.39 8.04
CA ARG A 73 -1.25 1.15 7.78
C ARG A 73 -1.05 0.27 6.56
N LEU A 74 -1.85 -0.79 6.42
CA LEU A 74 -1.79 -1.66 5.24
C LEU A 74 -2.14 -0.87 3.97
N CYS A 75 -3.15 0.00 4.00
CA CYS A 75 -3.51 0.87 2.88
C CYS A 75 -2.32 1.76 2.45
N LEU A 76 -1.66 2.43 3.41
CA LEU A 76 -0.49 3.28 3.14
C LEU A 76 0.68 2.47 2.58
N VAL A 77 0.98 1.32 3.17
CA VAL A 77 2.09 0.47 2.73
C VAL A 77 1.85 -0.07 1.32
N LEU A 78 0.64 -0.52 1.00
CA LEU A 78 0.29 -0.96 -0.34
C LEU A 78 0.44 0.15 -1.38
N ALA A 79 0.10 1.40 -1.04
CA ALA A 79 0.30 2.54 -1.92
C ALA A 79 1.79 2.85 -2.17
N VAL A 80 2.67 2.55 -1.21
CA VAL A 80 4.11 2.85 -1.26
C VAL A 80 4.93 1.73 -1.90
N ILE A 81 4.51 0.48 -1.79
CA ILE A 81 5.23 -0.69 -2.35
C ILE A 81 5.55 -0.53 -3.85
N PRO A 82 4.67 -0.02 -4.74
CA PRO A 82 5.01 0.17 -6.15
C PRO A 82 6.20 1.10 -6.41
N ILE A 83 6.54 1.95 -5.46
CA ILE A 83 7.67 2.88 -5.52
C ILE A 83 8.94 2.23 -4.96
N LEU A 84 8.84 1.57 -3.81
CA LEU A 84 10.00 1.09 -3.05
C LEU A 84 10.40 -0.35 -3.34
N LYS A 85 9.42 -1.23 -3.61
CA LYS A 85 9.64 -2.67 -3.80
C LYS A 85 8.61 -3.28 -4.77
N PRO A 86 8.54 -2.79 -6.03
CA PRO A 86 7.48 -3.14 -6.98
C PRO A 86 7.33 -4.65 -7.23
N GLN A 87 8.42 -5.41 -7.13
CA GLN A 87 8.43 -6.87 -7.32
C GLN A 87 7.53 -7.62 -6.33
N LEU A 88 7.12 -7.01 -5.22
CA LEU A 88 6.18 -7.65 -4.29
C LEU A 88 4.80 -7.89 -4.91
N PHE A 89 4.43 -7.12 -5.93
CA PHE A 89 3.16 -7.32 -6.62
C PHE A 89 3.21 -8.37 -7.73
N ASP A 90 4.37 -8.96 -8.01
CA ASP A 90 4.48 -10.04 -9.01
C ASP A 90 3.62 -11.25 -8.62
N CYS A 91 3.40 -11.47 -7.32
CA CYS A 91 2.51 -12.51 -6.82
C CYS A 91 1.04 -12.34 -7.25
N PHE A 92 0.60 -11.12 -7.58
CA PHE A 92 -0.72 -10.83 -8.11
C PHE A 92 -0.79 -10.82 -9.65
N ASN A 93 0.37 -10.93 -10.31
CA ASN A 93 0.46 -10.97 -11.77
C ASN A 93 0.33 -12.41 -12.32
N VAL A 94 -0.02 -13.38 -11.47
CA VAL A 94 -0.22 -14.76 -11.87
C VAL A 94 -1.49 -14.93 -12.70
N LYS A 95 -1.45 -15.86 -13.66
CA LYS A 95 -2.59 -16.19 -14.50
C LYS A 95 -3.21 -17.52 -14.07
N ASN A 96 -4.50 -17.62 -14.25
CA ASN A 96 -5.23 -18.86 -14.13
C ASN A 96 -4.88 -19.76 -15.32
N SER A 97 -4.35 -20.94 -15.08
CA SER A 97 -3.91 -21.90 -16.10
C SER A 97 -5.03 -22.38 -17.03
N ASN A 98 -6.29 -22.29 -16.59
CA ASN A 98 -7.44 -22.74 -17.38
C ASN A 98 -7.96 -21.66 -18.35
N THR A 99 -7.80 -20.38 -17.99
CA THR A 99 -8.37 -19.26 -18.77
C THR A 99 -7.32 -18.39 -19.42
N ASP A 100 -6.04 -18.56 -19.07
CA ASP A 100 -4.90 -17.67 -19.39
C ASP A 100 -5.14 -16.19 -19.01
N GLN A 101 -6.09 -15.94 -18.11
CA GLN A 101 -6.41 -14.60 -17.61
C GLN A 101 -5.92 -14.44 -16.18
N ARG A 102 -5.65 -13.20 -15.77
CA ARG A 102 -5.35 -12.89 -14.37
C ARG A 102 -6.58 -13.11 -13.49
N PHE A 103 -6.33 -13.39 -12.22
CA PHE A 103 -7.38 -13.49 -11.22
C PHE A 103 -7.98 -12.10 -10.95
N VAL A 104 -9.21 -11.89 -11.40
CA VAL A 104 -9.92 -10.59 -11.27
C VAL A 104 -10.20 -10.24 -9.82
N GLU A 105 -10.32 -11.26 -8.95
CA GLU A 105 -10.58 -11.12 -7.53
C GLU A 105 -9.44 -10.45 -6.76
N PHE A 106 -8.21 -10.48 -7.29
CA PHE A 106 -7.07 -9.76 -6.70
C PHE A 106 -7.19 -8.24 -6.85
N GLY A 107 -8.03 -7.78 -7.79
CA GLY A 107 -8.36 -6.37 -7.95
C GLY A 107 -7.23 -5.47 -8.42
N CYS A 108 -6.05 -6.03 -8.80
CA CYS A 108 -4.95 -5.25 -9.33
C CYS A 108 -5.22 -4.79 -10.76
N VAL A 109 -4.68 -3.63 -11.13
CA VAL A 109 -4.69 -3.12 -12.50
C VAL A 109 -3.30 -3.21 -13.13
N GLU A 110 -3.27 -3.35 -14.46
CA GLU A 110 -2.01 -3.41 -15.19
C GLU A 110 -1.33 -2.04 -15.22
N ARG A 111 -0.02 -2.04 -15.00
CA ARG A 111 0.80 -0.84 -15.17
C ARG A 111 0.94 -0.53 -16.65
N ASP A 112 0.89 0.76 -17.01
CA ASP A 112 1.15 1.19 -18.37
C ASP A 112 2.50 0.65 -18.88
N GLY A 113 2.50 0.06 -20.10
CA GLY A 113 3.68 -0.60 -20.64
C GLY A 113 3.83 -2.08 -20.28
N GLY A 114 2.86 -2.69 -19.55
CA GLY A 114 2.81 -4.14 -19.32
C GLY A 114 3.81 -4.70 -18.31
N SER A 115 4.55 -3.85 -17.61
CA SER A 115 5.58 -4.26 -16.64
C SER A 115 5.06 -4.31 -15.20
N GLY A 116 4.13 -5.24 -14.92
CA GLY A 116 3.64 -5.47 -13.56
C GLY A 116 2.24 -4.93 -13.30
N VAL A 117 1.83 -4.98 -12.04
CA VAL A 117 0.49 -4.57 -11.60
C VAL A 117 0.56 -3.53 -10.48
N LEU A 118 -0.50 -2.76 -10.35
CA LEU A 118 -0.69 -1.76 -9.31
C LEU A 118 -1.85 -2.16 -8.39
N PRO A 119 -1.73 -1.95 -7.07
CA PRO A 119 -2.81 -2.24 -6.14
C PRO A 119 -3.94 -1.23 -6.29
N THR A 120 -5.15 -1.70 -6.04
CA THR A 120 -6.35 -0.87 -5.96
C THR A 120 -6.99 -1.00 -4.58
N LEU A 121 -8.06 -0.24 -4.34
CA LEU A 121 -8.90 -0.46 -3.16
C LEU A 121 -9.43 -1.91 -3.12
N ASN A 122 -9.78 -2.49 -4.27
CA ASN A 122 -10.22 -3.90 -4.33
C ASN A 122 -9.10 -4.86 -3.94
N THR A 123 -7.83 -4.56 -4.29
CA THR A 123 -6.67 -5.34 -3.83
C THR A 123 -6.55 -5.31 -2.31
N LEU A 124 -6.68 -4.12 -1.72
CA LEU A 124 -6.68 -3.97 -0.26
C LEU A 124 -7.81 -4.75 0.39
N LEU A 125 -9.03 -4.66 -0.13
CA LEU A 125 -10.19 -5.40 0.37
C LEU A 125 -10.01 -6.92 0.23
N PHE A 126 -9.47 -7.39 -0.90
CA PHE A 126 -9.14 -8.81 -1.07
C PHE A 126 -8.13 -9.27 -0.01
N ILE A 127 -7.07 -8.51 0.24
CA ILE A 127 -6.06 -8.86 1.25
C ILE A 127 -6.67 -8.90 2.64
N LEU A 128 -7.50 -7.92 3.01
CA LEU A 128 -8.07 -7.82 4.35
C LEU A 128 -9.13 -8.90 4.63
N VAL A 129 -10.07 -9.12 3.70
CA VAL A 129 -11.28 -9.91 3.98
C VAL A 129 -11.60 -11.01 2.95
N GLY A 130 -10.79 -11.16 1.87
CA GLY A 130 -11.04 -12.17 0.84
C GLY A 130 -12.39 -12.00 0.15
N ASP A 131 -13.25 -13.02 0.17
CA ASP A 131 -14.54 -13.04 -0.54
C ASP A 131 -15.74 -12.64 0.34
N ASP A 132 -15.50 -12.22 1.59
CA ASP A 132 -16.56 -11.81 2.52
C ASP A 132 -17.19 -10.48 2.06
N VAL A 133 -18.36 -10.58 1.40
CA VAL A 133 -19.06 -9.43 0.81
C VAL A 133 -19.50 -8.42 1.86
N GLU A 134 -19.98 -8.88 3.02
CA GLU A 134 -20.44 -7.99 4.09
C GLU A 134 -19.27 -7.15 4.63
N LYS A 135 -18.16 -7.79 4.95
CA LYS A 135 -16.96 -7.08 5.41
C LYS A 135 -16.37 -6.18 4.33
N LYS A 136 -16.42 -6.55 3.05
CA LYS A 136 -16.01 -5.67 1.94
C LYS A 136 -16.80 -4.36 1.95
N ILE A 137 -18.13 -4.43 2.10
CA ILE A 137 -18.99 -3.23 2.15
C ILE A 137 -18.65 -2.38 3.39
N GLN A 138 -18.47 -3.00 4.55
CA GLN A 138 -18.12 -2.31 5.80
C GLN A 138 -16.78 -1.59 5.66
N LEU A 139 -15.75 -2.26 5.13
CA LEU A 139 -14.42 -1.67 4.94
C LEU A 139 -14.39 -0.58 3.85
N THR A 140 -15.17 -0.74 2.78
CA THR A 140 -15.30 0.32 1.76
C THR A 140 -15.84 1.60 2.38
N ASN A 141 -16.89 1.51 3.21
CA ASN A 141 -17.43 2.66 3.94
C ASN A 141 -16.42 3.21 4.96
N TYR A 142 -15.68 2.33 5.65
CA TYR A 142 -14.63 2.75 6.56
C TYR A 142 -13.56 3.58 5.85
N PHE A 143 -12.99 3.09 4.74
CA PHE A 143 -11.95 3.82 4.00
C PHE A 143 -12.48 5.11 3.36
N ALA A 144 -13.72 5.13 2.87
CA ALA A 144 -14.36 6.33 2.35
C ALA A 144 -14.50 7.44 3.41
N SER A 145 -14.65 7.07 4.68
CA SER A 145 -14.76 8.02 5.81
C SER A 145 -13.43 8.45 6.43
N ARG A 146 -12.30 7.89 5.97
CA ARG A 146 -10.97 8.16 6.53
C ARG A 146 -10.30 9.35 5.83
N ASP A 147 -10.60 10.57 6.28
CA ASP A 147 -10.03 11.81 5.72
C ASP A 147 -8.51 11.79 5.61
N ILE A 148 -7.83 11.19 6.60
CA ILE A 148 -6.37 11.15 6.62
C ILE A 148 -5.81 10.29 5.48
N LEU A 149 -6.47 9.19 5.12
CA LEU A 149 -6.07 8.37 3.99
C LEU A 149 -6.43 9.06 2.67
N ASN A 150 -7.62 9.63 2.57
CA ASN A 150 -8.09 10.34 1.39
C ASN A 150 -7.23 11.57 1.04
N LYS A 151 -6.55 12.17 2.04
CA LYS A 151 -5.58 13.26 1.82
C LYS A 151 -4.20 12.78 1.38
N ASN A 152 -3.79 11.58 1.77
CA ASN A 152 -2.41 11.10 1.61
C ASN A 152 -2.27 9.97 0.60
N VAL A 153 -3.37 9.30 0.27
CA VAL A 153 -3.45 8.28 -0.77
C VAL A 153 -4.46 8.72 -1.81
N LEU A 154 -4.00 8.94 -3.02
CA LEU A 154 -4.87 9.19 -4.16
C LEU A 154 -5.50 7.88 -4.63
N PHE A 155 -6.73 7.98 -5.12
CA PHE A 155 -7.48 6.86 -5.69
C PHE A 155 -7.84 7.11 -7.17
N PRO A 156 -6.87 7.52 -8.04
CA PRO A 156 -7.17 7.70 -9.46
C PRO A 156 -7.58 6.33 -10.04
N ASP A 157 -8.78 6.25 -10.61
CA ASP A 157 -9.32 5.00 -11.15
C ASP A 157 -9.24 3.80 -10.17
N SER A 158 -9.41 4.07 -8.87
CA SER A 158 -9.29 3.11 -7.75
C SER A 158 -7.87 2.62 -7.42
N VAL A 159 -6.84 3.07 -8.11
CA VAL A 159 -5.43 2.72 -7.81
C VAL A 159 -4.98 3.39 -6.52
N LEU A 160 -4.32 2.65 -5.65
CA LEU A 160 -3.69 3.20 -4.44
C LEU A 160 -2.36 3.86 -4.82
N SER A 161 -2.28 5.17 -4.68
CA SER A 161 -1.06 5.93 -4.96
C SER A 161 -0.82 6.96 -3.86
N PRO A 162 0.37 7.04 -3.27
CA PRO A 162 0.67 8.04 -2.25
C PRO A 162 0.77 9.42 -2.91
N THR A 163 0.36 10.47 -2.18
CA THR A 163 0.52 11.85 -2.65
C THR A 163 1.98 12.28 -2.59
N ASP A 164 2.36 13.27 -3.41
CA ASP A 164 3.71 13.84 -3.40
C ASP A 164 4.05 14.44 -2.02
N GLU A 165 3.06 15.00 -1.32
CA GLU A 165 3.23 15.52 0.03
C GLU A 165 3.58 14.39 1.00
N PHE A 166 2.85 13.26 0.99
CA PHE A 166 3.16 12.11 1.81
C PHE A 166 4.54 11.54 1.49
N ILE A 167 4.88 11.40 0.22
CA ILE A 167 6.19 10.93 -0.23
C ILE A 167 7.29 11.84 0.32
N SER A 168 7.17 13.15 0.14
CA SER A 168 8.21 14.10 0.50
C SER A 168 8.35 14.29 2.02
N GLU A 169 7.26 14.30 2.76
CA GLU A 169 7.27 14.57 4.21
C GLU A 169 7.50 13.32 5.05
N VAL A 170 6.95 12.19 4.63
CA VAL A 170 6.89 10.98 5.43
C VAL A 170 7.91 9.94 4.99
N LEU A 171 8.13 9.77 3.68
CA LEU A 171 9.08 8.79 3.19
C LEU A 171 10.49 9.34 3.06
N PHE A 172 10.67 10.56 2.53
CA PHE A 172 11.98 11.11 2.15
C PHE A 172 12.42 12.38 2.91
N GLU A 173 11.68 12.82 3.95
CA GLU A 173 12.03 14.00 4.77
C GLU A 173 12.41 15.26 3.95
N LYS A 174 11.48 15.79 3.19
CA LYS A 174 11.47 17.11 2.49
C LYS A 174 12.66 17.57 1.63
N ARG A 175 13.83 16.93 1.65
CA ARG A 175 15.01 17.43 0.92
C ARG A 175 15.49 16.60 -0.27
N TYR A 176 14.95 15.41 -0.46
CA TYR A 176 15.31 14.46 -1.52
C TYR A 176 14.11 13.94 -2.29
N ALA A 177 13.01 14.70 -2.35
CA ALA A 177 12.02 14.38 -3.37
C ALA A 177 12.68 14.65 -4.72
N PRO A 178 13.26 13.65 -5.42
CA PRO A 178 13.44 13.78 -6.84
C PRO A 178 12.04 14.10 -7.36
N ALA A 179 11.94 14.95 -8.37
CA ALA A 179 10.68 15.14 -9.07
C ALA A 179 10.28 13.79 -9.67
N PHE A 180 9.71 12.90 -8.85
CA PHE A 180 8.96 11.77 -9.34
C PHE A 180 7.71 12.36 -9.95
N SER A 181 7.83 12.69 -11.23
CA SER A 181 6.66 12.94 -12.06
C SER A 181 5.87 11.64 -12.10
N THR A 182 5.06 11.40 -11.07
CA THR A 182 3.99 10.42 -11.10
C THR A 182 2.82 11.01 -11.87
N THR A 183 3.10 11.61 -13.02
CA THR A 183 2.09 11.79 -14.06
C THR A 183 1.80 10.40 -14.61
N PHE A 184 0.95 9.64 -13.90
CA PHE A 184 0.18 8.61 -14.55
C PHE A 184 -0.62 9.32 -15.65
N PRO A 185 -0.42 9.03 -16.94
CA PRO A 185 -1.18 9.67 -17.99
C PRO A 185 -2.66 9.38 -17.74
N ALA A 186 -3.43 10.42 -17.46
CA ALA A 186 -4.88 10.32 -17.36
C ALA A 186 -5.39 9.70 -18.67
N ARG A 187 -6.01 8.52 -18.60
CA ARG A 187 -6.68 7.91 -19.74
C ARG A 187 -7.71 8.91 -20.26
N LYS A 188 -7.49 9.42 -21.47
CA LYS A 188 -8.55 10.09 -22.23
C LYS A 188 -9.64 9.06 -22.48
N ILE A 189 -10.76 9.20 -21.79
CA ILE A 189 -11.98 8.48 -22.11
C ILE A 189 -12.46 9.03 -23.46
N THR A 190 -12.18 8.30 -24.52
CA THR A 190 -12.75 8.60 -25.84
C THR A 190 -14.19 8.10 -25.82
N THR A 191 -15.12 8.99 -25.51
CA THR A 191 -16.54 8.73 -25.68
C THR A 191 -16.80 8.72 -27.19
N THR A 192 -16.84 7.54 -27.79
CA THR A 192 -17.35 7.38 -29.17
C THR A 192 -18.87 7.48 -29.09
N ARG A 193 -19.42 8.50 -29.76
CA ARG A 193 -20.86 8.63 -30.04
C ARG A 193 -21.29 7.63 -31.07
#